data_9430f260f2e9957122c456af3285b4a8
#
_entry.id   9430f260f2e9957122c456af3285b4a8
#
_cell.length_a   1.000
_cell.length_b   1.000
_cell.length_c   1.000
_cell.angle_alpha   90.00
_cell.angle_beta   90.00
_cell.angle_gamma   90.00
#
_symmetry.space_group_name_H-M   'P 1'
#
loop_
_entity.id
_entity.type
_entity.pdbx_description
1 polymer ?
#
loop_
_entity_poly.entity_id
_entity_poly.type
_entity_poly.pdbx_seq_one_letter_code
_entity_poly.pdbx_strand_id
1 'polypeptide(L)'
;MNFFLRNILLLHILLLVVGFSWIHGGTRPDLLMPVIPWLTAFVLECLLVFPQAKSSETLAEARSRVWRALLRDPLIYLALLLTVLLAAPFFNVAGEPQFNVLTKAWRIPPPPYPGLPFCVNPAEHAVLLLWFVPALTAALAARHGLLKKGKRLLLLALCWNAAALALLGFAQLATGATSVYWGEQTFAHFFSTFGYPNFAGAFFTLHFALAAGLWFSRASGELLGPAAAGASWPEEDGAFSPHWLLIPVLLNFAAAIASLSRAAILLCGVVFLVLSVYMLAGAWQKSESGGHVKLVGAIFAVLLLLGLSFTILAPKALKTELATITPSAVFERVSGRGYYHARVARAIFKEHRLFGVGGWGYPHFAMVTMTPEERKVMQIQGGANVHNDTLQFLAEQGAVGFGVMALCALTLIVPLVVQAVRTTRALSATGIDAIPAKPVWLYHLPPEMVAVFVGAAATVCHSLGDLPFRSPAILTVWLLAFVCAGGFLPAVKRR
;
A
#
# COMPACT_ATOMS: atom_id res chain seq x y z
N MET A 1 22.36 23.29 -12.59
CA MET A 1 22.36 21.91 -12.02
C MET A 1 21.75 20.98 -13.04
N ASN A 2 22.45 19.92 -13.48
CA ASN A 2 21.98 18.96 -14.48
C ASN A 2 20.62 18.38 -14.08
N PHE A 3 19.74 18.12 -15.06
CA PHE A 3 18.42 17.48 -14.86
C PHE A 3 18.51 16.21 -14.01
N PHE A 4 19.57 15.42 -14.20
CA PHE A 4 19.84 14.21 -13.42
C PHE A 4 20.01 14.49 -11.92
N LEU A 5 20.86 15.46 -11.55
CA LEU A 5 21.10 15.80 -10.13
C LEU A 5 19.85 16.37 -9.44
N ARG A 6 18.95 17.02 -10.18
CA ARG A 6 17.68 17.52 -9.62
C ARG A 6 16.70 16.39 -9.26
N ASN A 7 16.83 15.23 -9.90
CA ASN A 7 15.89 14.11 -9.76
C ASN A 7 16.54 12.87 -9.12
N ILE A 8 17.79 12.95 -8.67
CA ILE A 8 18.53 11.80 -8.14
C ILE A 8 17.80 11.16 -6.93
N LEU A 9 17.25 11.97 -6.02
CA LEU A 9 16.46 11.47 -4.90
C LEU A 9 15.21 10.75 -5.36
N LEU A 10 14.47 11.31 -6.33
CA LEU A 10 13.30 10.66 -6.93
C LEU A 10 13.67 9.30 -7.52
N LEU A 11 14.79 9.23 -8.25
CA LEU A 11 15.27 7.99 -8.85
C LEU A 11 15.57 6.93 -7.78
N HIS A 12 16.25 7.29 -6.68
CA HIS A 12 16.58 6.33 -5.63
C HIS A 12 15.34 5.83 -4.86
N ILE A 13 14.35 6.70 -4.62
CA ILE A 13 13.06 6.28 -4.06
C ILE A 13 12.37 5.28 -5.02
N LEU A 14 12.37 5.56 -6.32
CA LEU A 14 11.82 4.65 -7.32
C LEU A 14 12.56 3.31 -7.36
N LEU A 15 13.89 3.33 -7.35
CA LEU A 15 14.70 2.11 -7.32
C LEU A 15 14.40 1.25 -6.09
N LEU A 16 14.19 1.86 -4.93
CA LEU A 16 13.81 1.14 -3.72
C LEU A 16 12.45 0.46 -3.87
N VAL A 17 11.43 1.18 -4.40
CA VAL A 17 10.10 0.60 -4.62
C VAL A 17 10.10 -0.46 -5.71
N VAL A 18 10.85 -0.23 -6.80
CA VAL A 18 11.08 -1.21 -7.86
C VAL A 18 11.75 -2.46 -7.27
N GLY A 19 12.81 -2.28 -6.47
CA GLY A 19 13.47 -3.39 -5.76
C GLY A 19 12.47 -4.26 -4.99
N PHE A 20 11.61 -3.65 -4.18
CA PHE A 20 10.58 -4.41 -3.47
C PHE A 20 9.58 -5.10 -4.40
N SER A 21 9.05 -4.38 -5.38
CA SER A 21 7.97 -4.91 -6.21
C SER A 21 8.45 -5.96 -7.22
N TRP A 22 9.68 -5.85 -7.73
CA TRP A 22 10.25 -6.82 -8.67
C TRP A 22 10.91 -8.01 -7.96
N ILE A 23 11.45 -7.86 -6.75
CA ILE A 23 12.01 -8.99 -5.99
C ILE A 23 10.87 -9.68 -5.22
N HIS A 24 10.08 -10.50 -5.93
CA HIS A 24 8.98 -11.31 -5.38
C HIS A 24 7.98 -10.52 -4.50
N GLY A 25 7.67 -9.27 -4.89
CA GLY A 25 6.77 -8.42 -4.09
C GLY A 25 7.32 -8.09 -2.70
N GLY A 26 8.61 -8.28 -2.48
CA GLY A 26 9.27 -8.06 -1.21
C GLY A 26 9.11 -9.21 -0.20
N THR A 27 8.68 -10.39 -0.64
CA THR A 27 8.40 -11.54 0.26
C THR A 27 9.53 -12.57 0.36
N ARG A 28 10.67 -12.32 -0.32
CA ARG A 28 11.88 -13.17 -0.30
C ARG A 28 13.01 -12.42 0.41
N PRO A 29 13.13 -12.55 1.75
CA PRO A 29 14.15 -11.85 2.55
C PRO A 29 15.56 -12.17 2.11
N ASP A 30 15.82 -13.40 1.69
CA ASP A 30 17.09 -13.89 1.17
C ASP A 30 17.58 -13.08 -0.06
N LEU A 31 16.66 -12.68 -0.93
CA LEU A 31 16.95 -11.85 -2.12
C LEU A 31 16.96 -10.35 -1.80
N LEU A 32 16.24 -9.92 -0.78
CA LEU A 32 16.15 -8.50 -0.40
C LEU A 32 17.34 -8.03 0.44
N MET A 33 17.83 -8.88 1.35
CA MET A 33 18.90 -8.53 2.29
C MET A 33 20.16 -7.96 1.62
N PRO A 34 20.66 -8.49 0.49
CA PRO A 34 21.84 -7.94 -0.15
C PRO A 34 21.63 -6.60 -0.87
N VAL A 35 20.38 -6.20 -1.14
CA VAL A 35 20.08 -5.05 -2.01
C VAL A 35 19.38 -3.91 -1.27
N ILE A 36 18.34 -4.20 -0.51
CA ILE A 36 17.46 -3.19 0.10
C ILE A 36 18.16 -2.28 1.11
N PRO A 37 19.05 -2.77 1.99
CA PRO A 37 19.79 -1.91 2.91
C PRO A 37 20.61 -0.85 2.18
N TRP A 38 21.27 -1.19 1.08
CA TRP A 38 22.05 -0.25 0.26
C TRP A 38 21.16 0.78 -0.42
N LEU A 39 20.05 0.33 -1.03
CA LEU A 39 19.09 1.26 -1.63
C LEU A 39 18.50 2.22 -0.59
N THR A 40 18.25 1.73 0.63
CA THR A 40 17.77 2.56 1.74
C THR A 40 18.82 3.60 2.16
N ALA A 41 20.08 3.17 2.28
CA ALA A 41 21.19 4.07 2.59
C ALA A 41 21.36 5.16 1.51
N PHE A 42 21.27 4.81 0.23
CA PHE A 42 21.29 5.77 -0.87
C PHE A 42 20.10 6.73 -0.87
N VAL A 43 18.89 6.27 -0.54
CA VAL A 43 17.74 7.17 -0.38
C VAL A 43 18.00 8.17 0.75
N LEU A 44 18.53 7.71 1.88
CA LEU A 44 18.86 8.57 3.02
C LEU A 44 19.97 9.57 2.66
N GLU A 45 21.04 9.12 2.02
CA GLU A 45 22.11 9.98 1.53
C GLU A 45 21.57 11.05 0.57
N CYS A 46 20.77 10.64 -0.43
CA CYS A 46 20.19 11.59 -1.38
C CYS A 46 19.23 12.59 -0.71
N LEU A 47 18.48 12.18 0.32
CA LEU A 47 17.65 13.08 1.10
C LEU A 47 18.50 14.18 1.78
N LEU A 48 19.63 13.81 2.35
CA LEU A 48 20.46 14.71 3.12
C LEU A 48 21.40 15.56 2.24
N VAL A 49 21.86 14.99 1.13
CA VAL A 49 22.89 15.63 0.27
C VAL A 49 22.27 16.28 -0.97
N PHE A 50 21.26 15.66 -1.59
CA PHE A 50 20.69 16.09 -2.87
C PHE A 50 19.15 16.22 -2.84
N PRO A 51 18.56 16.93 -1.86
CA PRO A 51 17.12 17.19 -1.89
C PRO A 51 16.77 18.08 -3.09
N GLN A 52 15.54 17.97 -3.58
CA GLN A 52 15.09 18.85 -4.66
C GLN A 52 15.06 20.31 -4.18
N ALA A 53 15.79 21.18 -4.90
CA ALA A 53 15.81 22.61 -4.66
C ALA A 53 14.74 23.32 -5.52
N LYS A 54 14.12 24.38 -4.98
CA LYS A 54 13.28 25.29 -5.74
C LYS A 54 14.13 26.07 -6.75
N SER A 55 13.50 26.69 -7.74
CA SER A 55 14.21 27.47 -8.78
C SER A 55 15.05 28.63 -8.22
N SER A 56 14.61 29.22 -7.12
CA SER A 56 15.30 30.34 -6.43
C SER A 56 16.17 29.88 -5.25
N GLU A 57 16.34 28.58 -5.03
CA GLU A 57 16.99 28.02 -3.83
C GLU A 57 18.32 27.35 -4.23
N THR A 58 19.37 27.64 -3.49
CA THR A 58 20.64 26.90 -3.59
C THR A 58 20.51 25.51 -2.96
N LEU A 59 21.42 24.59 -3.30
CA LEU A 59 21.43 23.25 -2.71
C LEU A 59 21.67 23.31 -1.18
N ALA A 60 22.48 24.25 -0.70
CA ALA A 60 22.73 24.44 0.74
C ALA A 60 21.45 24.88 1.48
N GLU A 61 20.69 25.79 0.89
CA GLU A 61 19.40 26.23 1.44
C GLU A 61 18.37 25.09 1.41
N ALA A 62 18.35 24.29 0.35
CA ALA A 62 17.49 23.10 0.26
C ALA A 62 17.82 22.08 1.36
N ARG A 63 19.09 21.80 1.60
CA ARG A 63 19.54 20.94 2.72
C ARG A 63 19.09 21.51 4.07
N SER A 64 19.34 22.81 4.30
CA SER A 64 18.93 23.48 5.55
C SER A 64 17.41 23.41 5.77
N ARG A 65 16.63 23.58 4.70
CA ARG A 65 15.18 23.43 4.71
C ARG A 65 14.75 22.01 5.11
N VAL A 66 15.37 20.99 4.49
CA VAL A 66 15.07 19.57 4.77
C VAL A 66 15.43 19.23 6.21
N TRP A 67 16.61 19.58 6.70
CA TRP A 67 17.01 19.36 8.08
C TRP A 67 16.05 19.96 9.09
N ARG A 68 15.69 21.24 8.91
CA ARG A 68 14.72 21.89 9.80
C ARG A 68 13.33 21.24 9.75
N ALA A 69 12.93 20.74 8.57
CA ALA A 69 11.65 20.06 8.42
C ALA A 69 11.66 18.68 9.08
N LEU A 70 12.73 17.91 8.91
CA LEU A 70 12.90 16.60 9.56
C LEU A 70 12.87 16.70 11.09
N LEU A 71 13.64 17.65 11.65
CA LEU A 71 13.69 17.83 13.12
C LEU A 71 12.36 18.30 13.73
N ARG A 72 11.41 18.81 12.93
CA ARG A 72 10.07 19.22 13.37
C ARG A 72 8.99 18.19 13.08
N ASP A 73 9.32 17.14 12.34
CA ASP A 73 8.34 16.13 11.95
C ASP A 73 8.26 15.01 13.00
N PRO A 74 7.09 14.79 13.63
CA PRO A 74 6.90 13.67 14.55
C PRO A 74 7.24 12.31 13.91
N LEU A 75 7.08 12.16 12.60
CA LEU A 75 7.34 10.91 11.90
C LEU A 75 8.78 10.44 12.06
N ILE A 76 9.78 11.35 12.09
CA ILE A 76 11.18 10.91 12.25
C ILE A 76 11.42 10.29 13.64
N TYR A 77 10.84 10.87 14.68
CA TYR A 77 10.99 10.36 16.04
C TYR A 77 10.26 9.03 16.22
N LEU A 78 9.07 8.89 15.62
CA LEU A 78 8.31 7.64 15.63
C LEU A 78 9.02 6.55 14.80
N ALA A 79 9.61 6.91 13.66
CA ALA A 79 10.38 5.97 12.84
C ALA A 79 11.64 5.48 13.57
N LEU A 80 12.36 6.38 14.28
CA LEU A 80 13.49 6.00 15.11
C LEU A 80 13.05 5.12 16.29
N LEU A 81 11.97 5.49 16.98
CA LEU A 81 11.40 4.68 18.07
C LEU A 81 11.01 3.28 17.56
N LEU A 82 10.32 3.20 16.43
CA LEU A 82 9.96 1.91 15.84
C LEU A 82 11.20 1.10 15.48
N THR A 83 12.24 1.74 14.90
CA THR A 83 13.50 1.05 14.60
C THR A 83 14.16 0.48 15.86
N VAL A 84 14.17 1.25 16.95
CA VAL A 84 14.69 0.78 18.25
C VAL A 84 13.84 -0.39 18.79
N LEU A 85 12.51 -0.29 18.75
CA LEU A 85 11.60 -1.36 19.20
C LEU A 85 11.78 -2.64 18.37
N LEU A 86 12.04 -2.53 17.07
CA LEU A 86 12.32 -3.67 16.20
C LEU A 86 13.76 -4.19 16.34
N ALA A 87 14.70 -3.38 16.80
CA ALA A 87 16.09 -3.81 17.05
C ALA A 87 16.29 -4.43 18.45
N ALA A 88 15.54 -3.98 19.44
CA ALA A 88 15.70 -4.45 20.83
C ALA A 88 15.56 -5.99 21.00
N PRO A 89 14.64 -6.70 20.29
CA PRO A 89 14.49 -8.14 20.42
C PRO A 89 15.73 -8.96 20.09
N PHE A 90 16.68 -8.45 19.29
CA PHE A 90 17.93 -9.17 18.99
C PHE A 90 18.82 -9.38 20.23
N PHE A 91 18.64 -8.58 21.26
CA PHE A 91 19.38 -8.70 22.53
C PHE A 91 18.62 -9.50 23.57
N ASN A 92 17.43 -10.02 23.24
CA ASN A 92 16.57 -10.74 24.16
C ASN A 92 15.85 -11.88 23.44
N VAL A 93 16.63 -12.88 23.02
CA VAL A 93 16.14 -14.01 22.22
C VAL A 93 15.58 -15.09 23.12
N ALA A 94 14.33 -15.49 22.91
CA ALA A 94 13.73 -16.67 23.54
C ALA A 94 14.26 -17.95 22.90
N GLY A 95 14.10 -19.08 23.58
CA GLY A 95 14.45 -20.37 22.98
C GLY A 95 13.45 -20.79 21.91
N GLU A 96 13.88 -21.68 21.01
CA GLU A 96 12.99 -22.31 20.03
C GLU A 96 11.94 -23.21 20.71
N PRO A 97 10.77 -23.44 20.08
CA PRO A 97 9.74 -24.33 20.61
C PRO A 97 10.30 -25.74 20.84
N GLN A 98 10.17 -26.22 22.06
CA GLN A 98 10.62 -27.55 22.48
C GLN A 98 9.44 -28.43 22.87
N PHE A 99 9.43 -29.68 22.40
CA PHE A 99 8.42 -30.66 22.80
C PHE A 99 8.86 -31.40 24.03
N ASN A 100 8.13 -31.29 25.11
CA ASN A 100 8.37 -32.07 26.33
C ASN A 100 7.63 -33.42 26.22
N VAL A 101 8.41 -34.51 26.11
CA VAL A 101 7.89 -35.86 25.93
C VAL A 101 7.07 -36.32 27.16
N LEU A 102 7.47 -35.90 28.35
CA LEU A 102 6.83 -36.32 29.60
C LEU A 102 5.44 -35.66 29.76
N THR A 103 5.35 -34.35 29.48
CA THR A 103 4.10 -33.59 29.58
C THR A 103 3.29 -33.63 28.29
N LYS A 104 3.84 -34.19 27.21
CA LYS A 104 3.27 -34.15 25.84
C LYS A 104 2.86 -32.74 25.39
N ALA A 105 3.57 -31.71 25.83
CA ALA A 105 3.27 -30.31 25.56
C ALA A 105 4.46 -29.61 24.90
N TRP A 106 4.14 -28.66 24.03
CA TRP A 106 5.12 -27.73 23.48
C TRP A 106 5.34 -26.58 24.46
N ARG A 107 6.57 -26.13 24.60
CA ARG A 107 6.96 -25.00 25.43
C ARG A 107 8.00 -24.16 24.69
N ILE A 108 7.91 -22.85 24.83
CA ILE A 108 8.97 -21.91 24.41
C ILE A 108 9.73 -21.52 25.68
N PRO A 109 11.05 -21.73 25.76
CA PRO A 109 11.87 -21.23 26.85
C PRO A 109 11.74 -19.70 26.94
N PRO A 110 11.60 -19.14 28.14
CA PRO A 110 11.45 -17.69 28.29
C PRO A 110 12.72 -16.96 27.85
N PRO A 111 12.60 -15.70 27.39
CA PRO A 111 13.75 -14.87 27.08
C PRO A 111 14.56 -14.54 28.36
N PRO A 112 15.86 -14.20 28.24
CA PRO A 112 16.71 -13.82 29.36
C PRO A 112 16.15 -12.67 30.20
N TYR A 113 15.46 -11.71 29.59
CA TYR A 113 14.88 -10.54 30.26
C TYR A 113 13.36 -10.52 30.07
N PRO A 114 12.59 -11.17 30.98
CA PRO A 114 11.13 -11.19 30.89
C PRO A 114 10.55 -9.77 30.99
N GLY A 115 9.52 -9.50 30.16
CA GLY A 115 8.86 -8.19 30.15
C GLY A 115 9.49 -7.14 29.22
N LEU A 116 10.67 -7.41 28.65
CA LEU A 116 11.25 -6.60 27.57
C LEU A 116 10.91 -7.16 26.20
N PRO A 117 11.04 -6.34 25.11
CA PRO A 117 10.88 -6.84 23.75
C PRO A 117 11.78 -8.04 23.47
N PHE A 118 11.24 -9.09 22.89
CA PHE A 118 11.98 -10.30 22.56
C PHE A 118 11.57 -10.89 21.22
N CYS A 119 12.34 -11.83 20.68
CA CYS A 119 11.98 -12.61 19.51
C CYS A 119 12.33 -14.09 19.75
N VAL A 120 11.70 -14.99 18.99
CA VAL A 120 12.02 -16.41 19.00
C VAL A 120 13.16 -16.72 18.02
N ASN A 121 13.03 -16.19 16.80
CA ASN A 121 14.02 -16.38 15.74
C ASN A 121 14.51 -15.00 15.25
N PRO A 122 15.78 -14.64 15.50
CA PRO A 122 16.33 -13.36 15.06
C PRO A 122 16.32 -13.17 13.55
N ALA A 123 16.56 -14.21 12.76
CA ALA A 123 16.57 -14.08 11.29
C ALA A 123 15.18 -13.78 10.74
N GLU A 124 14.14 -14.43 11.25
CA GLU A 124 12.75 -14.13 10.90
C GLU A 124 12.33 -12.74 11.39
N HIS A 125 12.74 -12.37 12.60
CA HIS A 125 12.45 -11.05 13.15
C HIS A 125 13.10 -9.90 12.35
N ALA A 126 14.31 -10.09 11.82
CA ALA A 126 15.03 -9.11 11.00
C ALA A 126 14.24 -8.66 9.76
N VAL A 127 13.34 -9.50 9.27
CA VAL A 127 12.48 -9.19 8.12
C VAL A 127 11.63 -7.93 8.36
N LEU A 128 11.21 -7.67 9.59
CA LEU A 128 10.44 -6.46 9.91
C LEU A 128 11.29 -5.18 9.79
N LEU A 129 12.56 -5.21 10.22
CA LEU A 129 13.47 -4.09 9.97
C LEU A 129 13.64 -3.84 8.47
N LEU A 130 13.79 -4.91 7.70
CA LEU A 130 13.92 -4.85 6.24
C LEU A 130 12.67 -4.27 5.56
N TRP A 131 11.51 -4.32 6.17
CA TRP A 131 10.27 -3.76 5.63
C TRP A 131 10.00 -2.33 6.11
N PHE A 132 10.01 -2.11 7.42
CA PHE A 132 9.56 -0.83 7.99
C PHE A 132 10.59 0.28 7.83
N VAL A 133 11.88 0.00 8.04
CA VAL A 133 12.92 1.04 7.94
C VAL A 133 13.01 1.63 6.53
N PRO A 134 13.09 0.82 5.46
CA PRO A 134 13.10 1.37 4.09
C PRO A 134 11.81 2.10 3.72
N ALA A 135 10.64 1.55 4.10
CA ALA A 135 9.36 2.16 3.79
C ALA A 135 9.20 3.55 4.45
N LEU A 136 9.57 3.67 5.72
CA LEU A 136 9.55 4.95 6.45
C LEU A 136 10.62 5.92 5.93
N THR A 137 11.81 5.43 5.58
CA THR A 137 12.86 6.23 4.94
C THR A 137 12.37 6.80 3.61
N ALA A 138 11.74 5.99 2.75
CA ALA A 138 11.15 6.46 1.50
C ALA A 138 10.05 7.51 1.73
N ALA A 139 9.19 7.29 2.72
CA ALA A 139 8.13 8.23 3.08
C ALA A 139 8.69 9.59 3.55
N LEU A 140 9.69 9.59 4.46
CA LEU A 140 10.38 10.80 4.93
C LEU A 140 11.10 11.50 3.78
N ALA A 141 11.80 10.74 2.92
CA ALA A 141 12.52 11.25 1.78
C ALA A 141 11.58 11.91 0.75
N ALA A 142 10.46 11.27 0.43
CA ALA A 142 9.45 11.84 -0.46
C ALA A 142 8.76 13.06 0.16
N ARG A 143 8.49 13.02 1.48
CA ARG A 143 7.78 14.09 2.19
C ARG A 143 8.57 15.39 2.23
N HIS A 144 9.85 15.32 2.56
CA HIS A 144 10.71 16.48 2.82
C HIS A 144 11.68 16.79 1.68
N GLY A 145 12.15 15.78 0.97
CA GLY A 145 13.15 15.90 -0.09
C GLY A 145 12.56 16.20 -1.46
N LEU A 146 11.33 15.79 -1.75
CA LEU A 146 10.67 16.04 -3.03
C LEU A 146 9.79 17.29 -3.00
N LEU A 147 9.85 18.08 -4.06
CA LEU A 147 8.90 19.16 -4.34
C LEU A 147 7.59 18.60 -4.91
N LYS A 148 6.56 19.45 -5.06
CA LYS A 148 5.25 19.04 -5.59
C LYS A 148 5.36 18.29 -6.92
N LYS A 149 6.15 18.79 -7.87
CA LYS A 149 6.40 18.14 -9.16
C LYS A 149 7.03 16.76 -8.98
N GLY A 150 8.03 16.63 -8.11
CA GLY A 150 8.66 15.35 -7.79
C GLY A 150 7.69 14.32 -7.20
N LYS A 151 6.79 14.74 -6.30
CA LYS A 151 5.74 13.86 -5.73
C LYS A 151 4.76 13.37 -6.78
N ARG A 152 4.36 14.25 -7.72
CA ARG A 152 3.48 13.87 -8.84
C ARG A 152 4.16 12.88 -9.77
N LEU A 153 5.41 13.13 -10.13
CA LEU A 153 6.22 12.21 -10.95
C LEU A 153 6.43 10.87 -10.27
N LEU A 154 6.65 10.87 -8.95
CA LEU A 154 6.75 9.63 -8.18
C LEU A 154 5.46 8.81 -8.29
N LEU A 155 4.30 9.43 -8.03
CA LEU A 155 3.01 8.71 -8.12
C LEU A 155 2.75 8.17 -9.53
N LEU A 156 3.05 8.96 -10.55
CA LEU A 156 2.95 8.54 -11.94
C LEU A 156 3.84 7.34 -12.25
N ALA A 157 5.11 7.40 -11.82
CA ALA A 157 6.06 6.33 -12.04
C ALA A 157 5.69 5.04 -11.30
N LEU A 158 5.10 5.14 -10.10
CA LEU A 158 4.57 3.99 -9.37
C LEU A 158 3.44 3.30 -10.15
N CYS A 159 2.52 4.06 -10.74
CA CYS A 159 1.44 3.50 -11.56
C CYS A 159 1.97 2.78 -12.81
N TRP A 160 2.98 3.33 -13.47
CA TRP A 160 3.63 2.71 -14.62
C TRP A 160 4.47 1.49 -14.24
N ASN A 161 5.15 1.52 -13.10
CA ASN A 161 5.85 0.34 -12.57
C ASN A 161 4.86 -0.83 -12.34
N ALA A 162 3.70 -0.56 -11.75
CA ALA A 162 2.68 -1.58 -11.56
C ALA A 162 2.10 -2.07 -12.90
N ALA A 163 1.92 -1.18 -13.89
CA ALA A 163 1.50 -1.57 -15.24
C ALA A 163 2.52 -2.50 -15.92
N ALA A 164 3.82 -2.24 -15.76
CA ALA A 164 4.88 -3.12 -16.25
C ALA A 164 4.84 -4.51 -15.59
N LEU A 165 4.61 -4.54 -14.27
CA LEU A 165 4.40 -5.80 -13.53
C LEU A 165 3.13 -6.53 -13.97
N ALA A 166 2.05 -5.81 -14.29
CA ALA A 166 0.84 -6.41 -14.84
C ALA A 166 1.11 -7.09 -16.20
N LEU A 167 1.86 -6.42 -17.09
CA LEU A 167 2.28 -7.01 -18.37
C LEU A 167 3.13 -8.27 -18.16
N LEU A 168 4.06 -8.26 -17.22
CA LEU A 168 4.82 -9.47 -16.84
C LEU A 168 3.87 -10.60 -16.40
N GLY A 169 2.90 -10.31 -15.54
CA GLY A 169 1.91 -11.30 -15.08
C GLY A 169 1.07 -11.86 -16.23
N PHE A 170 0.65 -11.03 -17.18
CA PHE A 170 -0.07 -11.51 -18.37
C PHE A 170 0.82 -12.32 -19.32
N ALA A 171 2.09 -11.96 -19.47
CA ALA A 171 3.05 -12.76 -20.24
C ALA A 171 3.25 -14.15 -19.60
N GLN A 172 3.36 -14.23 -18.30
CA GLN A 172 3.44 -15.49 -17.55
C GLN A 172 2.18 -16.35 -17.76
N LEU A 173 0.99 -15.76 -17.66
CA LEU A 173 -0.27 -16.45 -17.93
C LEU A 173 -0.35 -16.97 -19.38
N ALA A 174 0.02 -16.14 -20.35
CA ALA A 174 -0.02 -16.49 -21.78
C ALA A 174 0.93 -17.62 -22.14
N THR A 175 2.06 -17.73 -21.43
CA THR A 175 3.07 -18.79 -21.65
C THR A 175 2.85 -20.02 -20.77
N GLY A 176 1.81 -20.06 -19.94
CA GLY A 176 1.55 -21.17 -19.03
C GLY A 176 2.62 -21.33 -17.95
N ALA A 177 3.26 -20.25 -17.51
CA ALA A 177 4.26 -20.28 -16.45
C ALA A 177 3.69 -20.89 -15.16
N THR A 178 4.46 -21.74 -14.50
CA THR A 178 4.12 -22.36 -13.22
C THR A 178 4.84 -21.71 -12.04
N SER A 179 5.68 -20.72 -12.31
CA SER A 179 6.51 -20.06 -11.32
C SER A 179 6.77 -18.60 -11.68
N VAL A 180 7.10 -17.80 -10.66
CA VAL A 180 7.58 -16.44 -10.83
C VAL A 180 8.87 -16.46 -11.67
N TYR A 181 8.93 -15.62 -12.69
CA TYR A 181 10.06 -15.52 -13.63
C TYR A 181 10.41 -16.82 -14.37
N TRP A 182 9.44 -17.71 -14.58
CA TRP A 182 9.69 -19.04 -15.19
C TRP A 182 10.78 -19.84 -14.47
N GLY A 183 10.93 -19.63 -13.16
CA GLY A 183 11.92 -20.32 -12.33
C GLY A 183 11.50 -21.73 -11.96
N GLU A 184 12.28 -22.41 -11.13
CA GLU A 184 12.04 -23.81 -10.74
C GLU A 184 11.00 -23.97 -9.64
N GLN A 185 10.84 -22.96 -8.76
CA GLN A 185 9.89 -23.01 -7.64
C GLN A 185 8.46 -22.86 -8.14
N THR A 186 7.69 -23.95 -8.10
CA THR A 186 6.27 -23.92 -8.46
C THR A 186 5.41 -23.32 -7.35
N PHE A 187 4.42 -22.52 -7.74
CA PHE A 187 3.39 -21.97 -6.86
C PHE A 187 2.03 -22.47 -7.32
N ALA A 188 1.16 -22.85 -6.40
CA ALA A 188 -0.20 -23.25 -6.73
C ALA A 188 -0.97 -22.13 -7.45
N HIS A 189 -0.77 -20.89 -6.97
CA HIS A 189 -1.31 -19.67 -7.57
C HIS A 189 -0.31 -18.53 -7.35
N PHE A 190 0.02 -17.82 -8.42
CA PHE A 190 0.84 -16.62 -8.38
C PHE A 190 0.40 -15.67 -9.50
N PHE A 191 0.76 -14.42 -9.39
CA PHE A 191 0.59 -13.46 -10.48
C PHE A 191 1.75 -12.45 -10.48
N SER A 192 2.36 -12.25 -11.64
CA SER A 192 3.53 -11.39 -11.81
C SER A 192 4.68 -11.84 -10.90
N THR A 193 5.20 -10.93 -10.08
CA THR A 193 6.28 -11.21 -9.13
C THR A 193 5.79 -11.69 -7.77
N PHE A 194 4.49 -11.76 -7.55
CA PHE A 194 3.91 -12.11 -6.26
C PHE A 194 3.58 -13.61 -6.23
N GLY A 195 4.29 -14.36 -5.41
CA GLY A 195 4.02 -15.79 -5.18
C GLY A 195 2.74 -16.06 -4.36
N TYR A 196 2.07 -15.00 -3.87
CA TYR A 196 0.82 -15.09 -3.13
C TYR A 196 -0.26 -14.22 -3.77
N PRO A 197 -1.41 -14.81 -4.18
CA PRO A 197 -2.47 -14.12 -4.92
C PRO A 197 -3.00 -12.85 -4.24
N ASN A 198 -3.15 -12.88 -2.90
CA ASN A 198 -3.72 -11.76 -2.17
C ASN A 198 -2.77 -10.56 -2.11
N PHE A 199 -1.45 -10.77 -2.13
CA PHE A 199 -0.49 -9.68 -2.27
C PHE A 199 -0.58 -9.05 -3.66
N ALA A 200 -0.61 -9.86 -4.73
CA ALA A 200 -0.81 -9.36 -6.08
C ALA A 200 -2.11 -8.55 -6.18
N GLY A 201 -3.21 -9.13 -5.72
CA GLY A 201 -4.50 -8.49 -5.75
C GLY A 201 -4.55 -7.16 -5.01
N ALA A 202 -4.02 -7.08 -3.79
CA ALA A 202 -3.96 -5.85 -3.00
C ALA A 202 -3.07 -4.79 -3.67
N PHE A 203 -1.90 -5.20 -4.19
CA PHE A 203 -0.96 -4.32 -4.90
C PHE A 203 -1.61 -3.68 -6.13
N PHE A 204 -2.23 -4.48 -7.00
CA PHE A 204 -2.84 -3.98 -8.22
C PHE A 204 -4.13 -3.19 -7.95
N THR A 205 -4.93 -3.54 -6.93
CA THR A 205 -6.11 -2.76 -6.52
C THR A 205 -5.71 -1.36 -6.05
N LEU A 206 -4.65 -1.24 -5.25
CA LEU A 206 -4.12 0.05 -4.82
C LEU A 206 -3.66 0.88 -6.02
N HIS A 207 -2.86 0.31 -6.92
CA HIS A 207 -2.35 1.02 -8.11
C HIS A 207 -3.45 1.36 -9.12
N PHE A 208 -4.48 0.52 -9.24
CA PHE A 208 -5.67 0.85 -10.03
C PHE A 208 -6.32 2.13 -9.51
N ALA A 209 -6.56 2.24 -8.20
CA ALA A 209 -7.14 3.45 -7.62
C ALA A 209 -6.26 4.69 -7.92
N LEU A 210 -4.95 4.60 -7.68
CA LEU A 210 -4.01 5.70 -7.92
C LEU A 210 -3.97 6.12 -9.39
N ALA A 211 -3.91 5.17 -10.31
CA ALA A 211 -3.91 5.44 -11.75
C ALA A 211 -5.22 6.07 -12.22
N ALA A 212 -6.37 5.61 -11.73
CA ALA A 212 -7.68 6.16 -12.04
C ALA A 212 -7.82 7.62 -11.58
N GLY A 213 -7.32 7.94 -10.38
CA GLY A 213 -7.28 9.33 -9.86
C GLY A 213 -6.43 10.25 -10.73
N LEU A 214 -5.23 9.79 -11.12
CA LEU A 214 -4.33 10.54 -12.02
C LEU A 214 -4.93 10.74 -13.40
N TRP A 215 -5.53 9.70 -13.97
CA TRP A 215 -6.20 9.78 -15.27
C TRP A 215 -7.35 10.79 -15.23
N PHE A 216 -8.25 10.67 -14.27
CA PHE A 216 -9.42 11.54 -14.20
C PHE A 216 -9.03 12.99 -13.98
N SER A 217 -8.05 13.26 -13.13
CA SER A 217 -7.57 14.62 -12.89
C SER A 217 -7.06 15.29 -14.17
N ARG A 218 -6.33 14.56 -15.01
CA ARG A 218 -5.83 15.06 -16.29
C ARG A 218 -6.92 15.13 -17.37
N ALA A 219 -7.75 14.09 -17.45
CA ALA A 219 -8.81 14.00 -18.46
C ALA A 219 -9.97 14.97 -18.18
N SER A 220 -10.16 15.41 -16.94
CA SER A 220 -11.27 16.30 -16.58
C SER A 220 -11.22 17.64 -17.33
N GLY A 221 -10.04 18.17 -17.62
CA GLY A 221 -9.88 19.39 -18.44
C GLY A 221 -10.34 19.21 -19.87
N GLU A 222 -10.05 18.06 -20.49
CA GLU A 222 -10.46 17.75 -21.86
C GLU A 222 -11.93 17.31 -21.96
N LEU A 223 -12.42 16.56 -20.97
CA LEU A 223 -13.77 16.00 -20.97
C LEU A 223 -14.84 16.99 -20.52
N LEU A 224 -14.50 17.88 -19.58
CA LEU A 224 -15.45 18.74 -18.86
C LEU A 224 -15.22 20.24 -19.12
N GLY A 225 -14.19 20.58 -19.90
CA GLY A 225 -13.82 21.96 -20.21
C GLY A 225 -12.75 22.55 -19.27
N PRO A 226 -12.11 23.66 -19.66
CA PRO A 226 -10.96 24.24 -18.95
C PRO A 226 -11.28 24.69 -17.50
N ALA A 227 -12.51 25.03 -17.19
CA ALA A 227 -12.96 25.35 -15.83
C ALA A 227 -12.93 24.13 -14.89
N ALA A 228 -13.01 22.92 -15.44
CA ALA A 228 -12.96 21.66 -14.69
C ALA A 228 -11.54 21.13 -14.53
N ALA A 229 -10.59 21.59 -15.36
CA ALA A 229 -9.17 21.30 -15.18
C ALA A 229 -8.75 21.89 -13.84
N GLY A 230 -8.63 21.03 -12.83
CA GLY A 230 -8.12 21.48 -11.53
C GLY A 230 -6.74 22.10 -11.73
N ALA A 231 -6.43 23.16 -10.98
CA ALA A 231 -5.14 23.87 -11.00
C ALA A 231 -3.91 23.00 -10.64
N SER A 232 -4.04 21.68 -10.78
CA SER A 232 -3.09 20.69 -10.27
C SER A 232 -1.91 20.39 -11.20
N TRP A 233 -2.09 20.59 -12.52
CA TRP A 233 -1.03 20.30 -13.51
C TRP A 233 -0.60 21.59 -14.21
N PRO A 234 0.70 21.95 -14.18
CA PRO A 234 1.21 23.07 -14.98
C PRO A 234 1.03 22.77 -16.48
N GLU A 235 0.68 23.75 -17.27
CA GLU A 235 0.55 23.64 -18.74
C GLU A 235 1.85 23.15 -19.41
N GLU A 236 3.00 23.38 -18.79
CA GLU A 236 4.32 22.91 -19.27
C GLU A 236 4.51 21.37 -19.27
N ASP A 237 3.66 20.62 -18.54
CA ASP A 237 3.71 19.15 -18.53
C ASP A 237 2.87 18.51 -19.66
N GLY A 238 2.44 19.30 -20.67
CA GLY A 238 1.57 18.94 -21.80
C GLY A 238 2.12 17.95 -22.83
N ALA A 239 3.27 17.32 -22.58
CA ALA A 239 3.91 16.40 -23.52
C ALA A 239 3.17 15.07 -23.72
N PHE A 240 2.25 14.67 -22.83
CA PHE A 240 1.53 13.41 -22.91
C PHE A 240 0.02 13.62 -22.79
N SER A 241 -0.73 13.15 -23.81
CA SER A 241 -2.18 13.05 -23.75
C SER A 241 -2.63 12.27 -22.50
N PRO A 242 -3.68 12.72 -21.77
CA PRO A 242 -4.23 12.00 -20.62
C PRO A 242 -4.66 10.57 -20.95
N HIS A 243 -4.93 10.27 -22.23
CA HIS A 243 -5.32 8.94 -22.67
C HIS A 243 -4.25 7.86 -22.42
N TRP A 244 -2.95 8.22 -22.39
CA TRP A 244 -1.89 7.28 -22.01
C TRP A 244 -2.04 6.75 -20.57
N LEU A 245 -2.68 7.49 -19.68
CA LEU A 245 -2.95 7.04 -18.32
C LEU A 245 -4.05 5.98 -18.21
N LEU A 246 -4.84 5.78 -19.28
CA LEU A 246 -5.78 4.66 -19.35
C LEU A 246 -5.05 3.31 -19.38
N ILE A 247 -3.82 3.26 -19.91
CA ILE A 247 -3.03 2.03 -19.95
C ILE A 247 -2.79 1.48 -18.54
N PRO A 248 -2.17 2.23 -17.60
CA PRO A 248 -2.01 1.75 -16.24
C PRO A 248 -3.35 1.54 -15.51
N VAL A 249 -4.41 2.30 -15.80
CA VAL A 249 -5.75 2.05 -15.22
C VAL A 249 -6.24 0.66 -15.62
N LEU A 250 -6.27 0.35 -16.92
CA LEU A 250 -6.79 -0.90 -17.45
C LEU A 250 -5.93 -2.10 -17.03
N LEU A 251 -4.60 -1.97 -17.14
CA LEU A 251 -3.67 -3.04 -16.80
C LEU A 251 -3.73 -3.39 -15.30
N ASN A 252 -3.74 -2.39 -14.42
CA ASN A 252 -3.82 -2.66 -12.98
C ASN A 252 -5.17 -3.23 -12.56
N PHE A 253 -6.27 -2.77 -13.15
CA PHE A 253 -7.58 -3.36 -12.91
C PHE A 253 -7.63 -4.83 -13.36
N ALA A 254 -7.21 -5.11 -14.59
CA ALA A 254 -7.19 -6.47 -15.13
C ALA A 254 -6.26 -7.39 -14.31
N ALA A 255 -5.11 -6.88 -13.87
CA ALA A 255 -4.17 -7.61 -13.02
C ALA A 255 -4.74 -7.92 -11.63
N ALA A 256 -5.49 -6.99 -11.01
CA ALA A 256 -6.17 -7.24 -9.75
C ALA A 256 -7.15 -8.42 -9.85
N ILE A 257 -7.89 -8.51 -10.97
CA ILE A 257 -8.79 -9.63 -11.25
C ILE A 257 -8.01 -10.91 -11.56
N ALA A 258 -6.99 -10.83 -12.42
CA ALA A 258 -6.17 -11.96 -12.83
C ALA A 258 -5.33 -12.57 -11.68
N SER A 259 -5.16 -11.84 -10.57
CA SER A 259 -4.53 -12.36 -9.37
C SER A 259 -5.28 -13.53 -8.71
N LEU A 260 -6.55 -13.74 -9.06
CA LEU A 260 -7.46 -14.74 -8.46
C LEU A 260 -7.70 -14.54 -6.95
N SER A 261 -7.35 -13.38 -6.40
CA SER A 261 -7.68 -13.00 -5.02
C SER A 261 -9.14 -12.57 -4.92
N ARG A 262 -9.98 -13.36 -4.24
CA ARG A 262 -11.41 -13.06 -4.07
C ARG A 262 -11.65 -11.72 -3.39
N ALA A 263 -10.88 -11.44 -2.34
CA ALA A 263 -10.95 -10.16 -1.62
C ALA A 263 -10.56 -9.00 -2.53
N ALA A 264 -9.50 -9.15 -3.32
CA ALA A 264 -9.06 -8.12 -4.24
C ALA A 264 -10.08 -7.87 -5.37
N ILE A 265 -10.69 -8.91 -5.94
CA ILE A 265 -11.73 -8.78 -6.98
C ILE A 265 -12.91 -7.96 -6.45
N LEU A 266 -13.41 -8.29 -5.24
CA LEU A 266 -14.51 -7.57 -4.62
C LEU A 266 -14.13 -6.13 -4.29
N LEU A 267 -12.97 -5.90 -3.66
CA LEU A 267 -12.51 -4.57 -3.28
C LEU A 267 -12.18 -3.72 -4.52
N CYS A 268 -11.60 -4.30 -5.56
CA CYS A 268 -11.36 -3.60 -6.82
C CYS A 268 -12.68 -3.15 -7.48
N GLY A 269 -13.71 -3.98 -7.43
CA GLY A 269 -15.07 -3.62 -7.87
C GLY A 269 -15.67 -2.47 -7.04
N VAL A 270 -15.49 -2.49 -5.71
CA VAL A 270 -15.94 -1.40 -4.82
C VAL A 270 -15.16 -0.11 -5.13
N VAL A 271 -13.83 -0.19 -5.26
CA VAL A 271 -12.97 0.96 -5.65
C VAL A 271 -13.44 1.54 -6.98
N PHE A 272 -13.67 0.69 -7.98
CA PHE A 272 -14.17 1.11 -9.29
C PHE A 272 -15.52 1.83 -9.16
N LEU A 273 -16.46 1.27 -8.43
CA LEU A 273 -17.79 1.86 -8.22
C LEU A 273 -17.69 3.22 -7.52
N VAL A 274 -16.96 3.30 -6.41
CA VAL A 274 -16.81 4.54 -5.63
C VAL A 274 -16.17 5.65 -6.46
N LEU A 275 -15.08 5.34 -7.18
CA LEU A 275 -14.43 6.30 -8.05
C LEU A 275 -15.31 6.71 -9.24
N SER A 276 -16.06 5.79 -9.84
CA SER A 276 -17.00 6.09 -10.92
C SER A 276 -18.11 7.03 -10.45
N VAL A 277 -18.70 6.76 -9.29
CA VAL A 277 -19.73 7.65 -8.69
C VAL A 277 -19.14 9.04 -8.41
N TYR A 278 -17.93 9.11 -7.84
CA TYR A 278 -17.25 10.39 -7.61
C TYR A 278 -16.99 11.16 -8.91
N MET A 279 -16.50 10.48 -9.94
CA MET A 279 -16.21 11.06 -11.25
C MET A 279 -17.49 11.56 -11.94
N LEU A 280 -18.56 10.75 -11.93
CA LEU A 280 -19.86 11.12 -12.52
C LEU A 280 -20.49 12.32 -11.80
N ALA A 281 -20.46 12.30 -10.49
CA ALA A 281 -21.01 13.41 -9.71
C ALA A 281 -20.22 14.71 -9.93
N GLY A 282 -18.89 14.64 -10.02
CA GLY A 282 -18.04 15.78 -10.37
C GLY A 282 -18.32 16.30 -11.79
N ALA A 283 -18.50 15.40 -12.76
CA ALA A 283 -18.85 15.76 -14.13
C ALA A 283 -20.23 16.42 -14.24
N TRP A 284 -21.22 15.86 -13.51
CA TRP A 284 -22.59 16.43 -13.48
C TRP A 284 -22.64 17.87 -12.97
N GLN A 285 -21.78 18.20 -12.02
CA GLN A 285 -21.75 19.54 -11.43
C GLN A 285 -20.99 20.57 -12.27
N LYS A 286 -19.95 20.14 -13.01
CA LYS A 286 -19.03 21.02 -13.73
C LYS A 286 -19.34 21.16 -15.22
N SER A 287 -20.25 20.36 -15.78
CA SER A 287 -20.54 20.36 -17.20
C SER A 287 -21.65 21.33 -17.57
N GLU A 288 -21.31 22.39 -18.27
CA GLU A 288 -22.28 23.32 -18.88
C GLU A 288 -22.92 22.76 -20.17
N SER A 289 -22.32 21.77 -20.84
CA SER A 289 -22.83 21.23 -22.11
C SER A 289 -22.37 19.80 -22.39
N GLY A 290 -23.14 18.81 -21.91
CA GLY A 290 -23.01 17.43 -22.38
C GLY A 290 -21.73 16.64 -22.02
N GLY A 291 -20.80 17.22 -21.27
CA GLY A 291 -19.55 16.53 -20.85
C GLY A 291 -19.78 15.29 -19.99
N HIS A 292 -20.89 15.26 -19.26
CA HIS A 292 -21.32 14.09 -18.49
C HIS A 292 -21.61 12.88 -19.41
N VAL A 293 -22.16 13.09 -20.62
CA VAL A 293 -22.44 12.01 -21.59
C VAL A 293 -21.14 11.37 -22.07
N LYS A 294 -20.10 12.20 -22.36
CA LYS A 294 -18.78 11.68 -22.77
C LYS A 294 -18.12 10.88 -21.65
N LEU A 295 -18.24 11.32 -20.40
CA LEU A 295 -17.69 10.61 -19.25
C LEU A 295 -18.46 9.30 -18.98
N VAL A 296 -19.81 9.33 -19.04
CA VAL A 296 -20.64 8.12 -18.95
C VAL A 296 -20.25 7.15 -20.05
N GLY A 297 -20.08 7.63 -21.30
CA GLY A 297 -19.61 6.83 -22.41
C GLY A 297 -18.23 6.23 -22.18
N ALA A 298 -17.28 7.01 -21.63
CA ALA A 298 -15.94 6.53 -21.30
C ALA A 298 -15.97 5.47 -20.18
N ILE A 299 -16.73 5.68 -19.12
CA ILE A 299 -16.90 4.69 -18.05
C ILE A 299 -17.56 3.42 -18.59
N PHE A 300 -18.60 3.55 -19.42
CA PHE A 300 -19.27 2.42 -20.06
C PHE A 300 -18.33 1.66 -21.01
N ALA A 301 -17.52 2.37 -21.82
CA ALA A 301 -16.52 1.77 -22.68
C ALA A 301 -15.45 1.00 -21.87
N VAL A 302 -14.99 1.57 -20.74
CA VAL A 302 -14.08 0.89 -19.82
C VAL A 302 -14.74 -0.36 -19.25
N LEU A 303 -15.98 -0.28 -18.78
CA LEU A 303 -16.74 -1.44 -18.29
C LEU A 303 -16.91 -2.51 -19.37
N LEU A 304 -17.22 -2.11 -20.58
CA LEU A 304 -17.38 -3.02 -21.71
C LEU A 304 -16.05 -3.70 -22.05
N LEU A 305 -14.96 -2.94 -22.14
CA LEU A 305 -13.61 -3.48 -22.37
C LEU A 305 -13.17 -4.42 -21.26
N LEU A 306 -13.48 -4.08 -20.01
CA LEU A 306 -13.18 -4.93 -18.86
C LEU A 306 -14.04 -6.19 -18.86
N GLY A 307 -15.34 -6.08 -19.17
CA GLY A 307 -16.23 -7.22 -19.33
C GLY A 307 -15.80 -8.14 -20.47
N LEU A 308 -15.40 -7.57 -21.60
CA LEU A 308 -14.90 -8.32 -22.75
C LEU A 308 -13.55 -9.00 -22.44
N SER A 309 -12.64 -8.28 -21.79
CA SER A 309 -11.37 -8.84 -21.31
C SER A 309 -11.61 -9.98 -20.32
N PHE A 310 -12.60 -9.84 -19.46
CA PHE A 310 -13.01 -10.87 -18.52
C PHE A 310 -13.56 -12.13 -19.21
N THR A 311 -14.37 -11.98 -20.25
CA THR A 311 -14.93 -13.13 -20.98
C THR A 311 -13.91 -13.87 -21.83
N ILE A 312 -12.96 -13.13 -22.41
CA ILE A 312 -11.92 -13.67 -23.31
C ILE A 312 -10.73 -14.21 -22.51
N LEU A 313 -10.26 -13.46 -21.51
CA LEU A 313 -9.06 -13.78 -20.75
C LEU A 313 -9.33 -14.52 -19.45
N ALA A 314 -10.62 -14.70 -19.07
CA ALA A 314 -10.96 -15.41 -17.83
C ALA A 314 -10.59 -16.90 -17.98
N PRO A 315 -9.46 -17.35 -17.40
CA PRO A 315 -9.11 -18.75 -17.36
C PRO A 315 -10.26 -19.53 -16.69
N LYS A 316 -10.42 -20.82 -17.02
CA LYS A 316 -11.32 -21.70 -16.27
C LYS A 316 -11.17 -21.54 -14.75
N ALA A 317 -9.94 -21.29 -14.29
CA ALA A 317 -9.58 -20.99 -12.91
C ALA A 317 -10.37 -19.83 -12.30
N LEU A 318 -10.57 -18.71 -13.02
CA LEU A 318 -11.32 -17.56 -12.48
C LEU A 318 -12.82 -17.88 -12.33
N LYS A 319 -13.41 -18.57 -13.31
CA LYS A 319 -14.80 -19.03 -13.22
C LYS A 319 -14.99 -19.99 -12.04
N THR A 320 -14.03 -20.90 -11.83
CA THR A 320 -14.03 -21.81 -10.68
C THR A 320 -13.89 -21.04 -9.37
N GLU A 321 -12.98 -20.07 -9.29
CA GLU A 321 -12.79 -19.26 -8.08
C GLU A 321 -14.03 -18.41 -7.75
N LEU A 322 -14.66 -17.78 -8.74
CA LEU A 322 -15.89 -17.02 -8.54
C LEU A 322 -17.06 -17.91 -8.11
N ALA A 323 -17.18 -19.10 -8.68
CA ALA A 323 -18.22 -20.06 -8.28
C ALA A 323 -18.06 -20.53 -6.81
N THR A 324 -16.88 -20.41 -6.23
CA THR A 324 -16.63 -20.71 -4.81
C THR A 324 -16.95 -19.57 -3.85
N ILE A 325 -17.31 -18.37 -4.36
CA ILE A 325 -17.78 -17.25 -3.53
C ILE A 325 -19.25 -17.48 -3.19
N THR A 326 -19.49 -18.40 -2.25
CA THR A 326 -20.82 -18.62 -1.70
C THR A 326 -20.90 -18.08 -0.28
N PRO A 327 -22.09 -17.64 0.20
CA PRO A 327 -22.25 -17.20 1.59
C PRO A 327 -21.79 -18.26 2.59
N SER A 328 -22.02 -19.55 2.30
CA SER A 328 -21.57 -20.68 3.11
C SER A 328 -20.05 -20.78 3.18
N ALA A 329 -19.35 -20.66 2.06
CA ALA A 329 -17.89 -20.71 2.03
C ALA A 329 -17.24 -19.51 2.74
N VAL A 330 -17.85 -18.34 2.68
CA VAL A 330 -17.42 -17.14 3.46
C VAL A 330 -17.64 -17.40 4.95
N PHE A 331 -18.81 -17.91 5.33
CA PHE A 331 -19.13 -18.24 6.72
C PHE A 331 -18.18 -19.30 7.29
N GLU A 332 -17.91 -20.36 6.54
CA GLU A 332 -17.00 -21.44 6.93
C GLU A 332 -15.55 -20.96 7.12
N ARG A 333 -15.09 -20.02 6.31
CA ARG A 333 -13.79 -19.37 6.51
C ARG A 333 -13.73 -18.51 7.77
N VAL A 334 -14.78 -17.74 8.02
CA VAL A 334 -14.84 -16.85 9.19
C VAL A 334 -15.03 -17.66 10.48
N SER A 335 -15.89 -18.68 10.46
CA SER A 335 -16.19 -19.54 11.63
C SER A 335 -15.15 -20.66 11.85
N GLY A 336 -14.44 -21.07 10.81
CA GLY A 336 -13.40 -22.11 10.88
C GLY A 336 -12.00 -21.53 11.14
N ARG A 337 -11.13 -21.62 10.13
CA ARG A 337 -9.71 -21.23 10.23
C ARG A 337 -9.52 -19.80 10.77
N GLY A 338 -10.29 -18.84 10.30
CA GLY A 338 -10.16 -17.44 10.74
C GLY A 338 -10.47 -17.27 12.22
N TYR A 339 -11.47 -17.99 12.73
CA TYR A 339 -11.84 -17.97 14.15
C TYR A 339 -10.69 -18.52 15.04
N TYR A 340 -10.14 -19.69 14.69
CA TYR A 340 -9.06 -20.30 15.48
C TYR A 340 -7.82 -19.42 15.51
N HIS A 341 -7.38 -18.91 14.37
CA HIS A 341 -6.24 -17.99 14.32
C HIS A 341 -6.47 -16.71 15.10
N ALA A 342 -7.66 -16.11 14.98
CA ALA A 342 -8.01 -14.92 15.74
C ALA A 342 -8.05 -15.18 17.26
N ARG A 343 -8.55 -16.36 17.69
CA ARG A 343 -8.54 -16.80 19.09
C ARG A 343 -7.11 -16.90 19.60
N VAL A 344 -6.26 -17.59 18.86
CA VAL A 344 -4.85 -17.80 19.23
C VAL A 344 -4.10 -16.48 19.28
N ALA A 345 -4.25 -15.62 18.28
CA ALA A 345 -3.61 -14.31 18.27
C ALA A 345 -4.04 -13.44 19.47
N ARG A 346 -5.34 -13.46 19.80
CA ARG A 346 -5.84 -12.75 20.99
C ARG A 346 -5.30 -13.34 22.30
N ALA A 347 -5.14 -14.67 22.39
CA ALA A 347 -4.56 -15.32 23.56
C ALA A 347 -3.09 -14.89 23.73
N ILE A 348 -2.29 -14.95 22.67
CA ILE A 348 -0.89 -14.49 22.66
C ILE A 348 -0.82 -13.00 23.06
N PHE A 349 -1.66 -12.16 22.48
CA PHE A 349 -1.69 -10.73 22.81
C PHE A 349 -2.06 -10.49 24.29
N LYS A 350 -3.01 -11.25 24.85
CA LYS A 350 -3.38 -11.14 26.27
C LYS A 350 -2.23 -11.46 27.20
N GLU A 351 -1.39 -12.41 26.84
CA GLU A 351 -0.21 -12.82 27.62
C GLU A 351 0.95 -11.85 27.43
N HIS A 352 1.17 -11.38 26.20
CA HIS A 352 2.29 -10.50 25.81
C HIS A 352 1.84 -9.11 25.36
N ARG A 353 1.03 -8.40 26.15
CA ARG A 353 0.29 -7.18 25.76
C ARG A 353 1.17 -6.03 25.30
N LEU A 354 2.32 -5.81 25.94
CA LEU A 354 3.12 -4.60 25.71
C LEU A 354 3.93 -4.70 24.43
N PHE A 355 4.73 -5.75 24.29
CA PHE A 355 5.71 -5.88 23.21
C PHE A 355 5.47 -7.06 22.27
N GLY A 356 4.46 -7.91 22.55
CA GLY A 356 4.17 -9.08 21.76
C GLY A 356 5.26 -10.16 21.88
N VAL A 357 5.31 -11.03 20.88
CA VAL A 357 6.23 -12.18 20.82
C VAL A 357 7.34 -12.04 19.75
N GLY A 358 7.53 -10.82 19.26
CA GLY A 358 8.49 -10.52 18.20
C GLY A 358 7.97 -10.84 16.80
N GLY A 359 8.65 -10.31 15.79
CA GLY A 359 8.31 -10.54 14.40
C GLY A 359 8.39 -12.00 14.02
N TRP A 360 7.37 -12.48 13.30
CA TRP A 360 7.19 -13.89 12.96
C TRP A 360 7.13 -14.83 14.18
N GLY A 361 6.93 -14.29 15.38
CA GLY A 361 6.76 -15.07 16.59
C GLY A 361 5.41 -15.80 16.65
N TYR A 362 4.38 -15.30 15.92
CA TYR A 362 3.05 -15.92 15.91
C TYR A 362 3.08 -17.42 15.56
N PRO A 363 3.72 -17.88 14.48
CA PRO A 363 3.78 -19.30 14.15
C PRO A 363 4.32 -20.18 15.28
N HIS A 364 5.37 -19.72 15.95
CA HIS A 364 6.01 -20.44 17.06
C HIS A 364 5.08 -20.53 18.28
N PHE A 365 4.49 -19.41 18.66
CA PHE A 365 3.55 -19.36 19.80
C PHE A 365 2.21 -20.02 19.51
N ALA A 366 1.77 -20.04 18.25
CA ALA A 366 0.57 -20.75 17.87
C ALA A 366 0.68 -22.27 18.15
N MET A 367 1.84 -22.88 17.92
CA MET A 367 2.08 -24.28 18.24
C MET A 367 1.92 -24.61 19.72
N VAL A 368 2.23 -23.66 20.59
CA VAL A 368 2.11 -23.80 22.06
C VAL A 368 0.69 -23.53 22.53
N THR A 369 0.03 -22.54 21.93
CA THR A 369 -1.27 -22.04 22.38
C THR A 369 -2.46 -22.86 21.84
N MET A 370 -2.28 -23.56 20.72
CA MET A 370 -3.32 -24.40 20.09
C MET A 370 -3.50 -25.74 20.83
N THR A 371 -4.76 -26.18 20.90
CA THR A 371 -5.08 -27.56 21.29
C THR A 371 -4.58 -28.56 20.25
N PRO A 372 -4.44 -29.87 20.59
CA PRO A 372 -4.06 -30.89 19.61
C PRO A 372 -5.00 -30.96 18.41
N GLU A 373 -6.31 -30.77 18.64
CA GLU A 373 -7.36 -30.76 17.61
C GLU A 373 -7.20 -29.56 16.66
N GLU A 374 -7.00 -28.37 17.24
CA GLU A 374 -6.75 -27.14 16.45
C GLU A 374 -5.48 -27.27 15.61
N ARG A 375 -4.41 -27.85 16.17
CA ARG A 375 -3.17 -28.08 15.42
C ARG A 375 -3.37 -29.00 14.22
N LYS A 376 -4.17 -30.08 14.35
CA LYS A 376 -4.51 -30.96 13.23
C LYS A 376 -5.22 -30.22 12.11
N VAL A 377 -6.23 -29.39 12.45
CA VAL A 377 -6.96 -28.58 11.47
C VAL A 377 -6.01 -27.59 10.79
N MET A 378 -5.08 -26.99 11.52
CA MET A 378 -4.14 -26.02 11.01
C MET A 378 -3.05 -26.64 10.12
N GLN A 379 -2.56 -27.82 10.46
CA GLN A 379 -1.60 -28.58 9.64
C GLN A 379 -2.19 -28.96 8.28
N ILE A 380 -3.45 -29.37 8.26
CA ILE A 380 -4.17 -29.74 7.02
C ILE A 380 -4.36 -28.52 6.12
N GLN A 381 -4.60 -27.33 6.69
CA GLN A 381 -4.89 -26.10 5.96
C GLN A 381 -3.65 -25.29 5.58
N GLY A 382 -2.45 -25.74 5.92
CA GLY A 382 -1.16 -25.19 5.52
C GLY A 382 -1.02 -23.69 5.83
N GLY A 383 -0.59 -23.32 7.01
CA GLY A 383 -0.24 -21.94 7.25
C GLY A 383 -0.39 -21.46 8.68
N ALA A 384 0.67 -20.86 9.15
CA ALA A 384 0.83 -20.37 10.51
C ALA A 384 0.63 -18.83 10.58
N ASN A 385 -0.31 -18.26 9.82
CA ASN A 385 -0.60 -16.84 9.84
C ASN A 385 -2.05 -16.57 10.26
N VAL A 386 -2.29 -15.41 10.90
CA VAL A 386 -3.63 -15.02 11.37
C VAL A 386 -4.58 -14.69 10.23
N HIS A 387 -4.05 -14.34 9.05
CA HIS A 387 -4.81 -13.76 7.93
C HIS A 387 -5.62 -12.52 8.35
N ASN A 388 -5.02 -11.74 9.21
CA ASN A 388 -5.48 -10.43 9.66
C ASN A 388 -4.27 -9.66 10.19
N ASP A 389 -3.81 -8.65 9.44
CA ASP A 389 -2.61 -7.88 9.79
C ASP A 389 -2.71 -7.26 11.19
N THR A 390 -3.87 -6.67 11.51
CA THR A 390 -4.07 -6.00 12.81
C THR A 390 -3.87 -6.95 13.97
N LEU A 391 -4.52 -8.12 13.93
CA LEU A 391 -4.39 -9.11 15.00
C LEU A 391 -3.00 -9.70 15.06
N GLN A 392 -2.37 -9.93 13.92
CA GLN A 392 -1.04 -10.51 13.87
C GLN A 392 0.02 -9.52 14.35
N PHE A 393 -0.04 -8.24 13.92
CA PHE A 393 0.86 -7.22 14.45
C PHE A 393 0.65 -6.97 15.95
N LEU A 394 -0.58 -7.01 16.46
CA LEU A 394 -0.84 -6.92 17.90
C LEU A 394 -0.24 -8.11 18.66
N ALA A 395 -0.37 -9.33 18.15
CA ALA A 395 0.23 -10.51 18.78
C ALA A 395 1.77 -10.46 18.75
N GLU A 396 2.35 -10.00 17.65
CA GLU A 396 3.80 -10.01 17.45
C GLU A 396 4.52 -8.77 18.00
N GLN A 397 3.92 -7.57 17.90
CA GLN A 397 4.55 -6.31 18.31
C GLN A 397 3.93 -5.71 19.57
N GLY A 398 2.87 -6.31 20.09
CA GLY A 398 2.13 -5.80 21.25
C GLY A 398 1.46 -4.46 20.99
N ALA A 399 0.89 -3.88 22.03
CA ALA A 399 0.23 -2.58 21.96
C ALA A 399 1.22 -1.45 21.66
N VAL A 400 2.44 -1.52 22.17
CA VAL A 400 3.46 -0.47 22.00
C VAL A 400 3.94 -0.46 20.54
N GLY A 401 4.41 -1.60 20.01
CA GLY A 401 4.90 -1.65 18.64
C GLY A 401 3.82 -1.33 17.61
N PHE A 402 2.64 -1.95 17.75
CA PHE A 402 1.49 -1.65 16.88
C PHE A 402 1.03 -0.19 16.99
N GLY A 403 1.00 0.37 18.20
CA GLY A 403 0.66 1.77 18.43
C GLY A 403 1.61 2.74 17.73
N VAL A 404 2.93 2.47 17.78
CA VAL A 404 3.93 3.29 17.06
C VAL A 404 3.77 3.16 15.54
N MET A 405 3.53 1.95 15.02
CA MET A 405 3.22 1.75 13.59
C MET A 405 1.99 2.55 13.15
N ALA A 406 0.91 2.49 13.93
CA ALA A 406 -0.32 3.25 13.67
C ALA A 406 -0.07 4.77 13.73
N LEU A 407 0.70 5.25 14.73
CA LEU A 407 1.07 6.66 14.83
C LEU A 407 1.91 7.12 13.63
N CYS A 408 2.85 6.32 13.13
CA CYS A 408 3.57 6.63 11.89
C CYS A 408 2.60 6.88 10.72
N ALA A 409 1.62 5.99 10.52
CA ALA A 409 0.60 6.15 9.49
C ALA A 409 -0.25 7.42 9.72
N LEU A 410 -0.70 7.67 10.94
CA LEU A 410 -1.51 8.84 11.30
C LEU A 410 -0.78 10.15 11.06
N THR A 411 0.55 10.23 11.23
CA THR A 411 1.33 11.44 10.92
C THR A 411 1.30 11.79 9.43
N LEU A 412 1.01 10.84 8.54
CA LEU A 412 0.85 11.07 7.11
C LEU A 412 -0.62 11.39 6.76
N ILE A 413 -1.56 10.70 7.36
CA ILE A 413 -3.00 10.79 7.03
C ILE A 413 -3.61 12.07 7.62
N VAL A 414 -3.41 12.33 8.91
CA VAL A 414 -4.11 13.43 9.62
C VAL A 414 -3.79 14.81 9.03
N PRO A 415 -2.52 15.18 8.77
CA PRO A 415 -2.23 16.48 8.15
C PRO A 415 -2.87 16.62 6.76
N LEU A 416 -2.92 15.54 5.99
CA LEU A 416 -3.53 15.54 4.66
C LEU A 416 -5.04 15.77 4.75
N VAL A 417 -5.74 15.09 5.67
CA VAL A 417 -7.17 15.29 5.92
C VAL A 417 -7.45 16.71 6.40
N VAL A 418 -6.67 17.22 7.37
CA VAL A 418 -6.83 18.59 7.88
C VAL A 418 -6.62 19.62 6.77
N GLN A 419 -5.59 19.43 5.94
CA GLN A 419 -5.33 20.34 4.82
C GLN A 419 -6.46 20.26 3.78
N ALA A 420 -6.98 19.07 3.47
CA ALA A 420 -8.11 18.88 2.59
C ALA A 420 -9.35 19.63 3.07
N VAL A 421 -9.72 19.43 4.34
CA VAL A 421 -10.89 20.12 4.95
C VAL A 421 -10.72 21.64 4.92
N ARG A 422 -9.51 22.16 5.23
CA ARG A 422 -9.22 23.59 5.16
C ARG A 422 -9.33 24.13 3.74
N THR A 423 -8.80 23.43 2.75
CA THR A 423 -8.88 23.83 1.34
C THR A 423 -10.33 23.87 0.87
N THR A 424 -11.12 22.85 1.19
CA THR A 424 -12.55 22.78 0.83
C THR A 424 -13.33 23.94 1.46
N ARG A 425 -13.13 24.21 2.75
CA ARG A 425 -13.79 25.34 3.44
C ARG A 425 -13.40 26.70 2.85
N ALA A 426 -12.12 26.90 2.50
CA ALA A 426 -11.65 28.13 1.89
C ALA A 426 -12.28 28.36 0.51
N LEU A 427 -12.42 27.33 -0.31
CA LEU A 427 -13.09 27.42 -1.62
C LEU A 427 -14.58 27.71 -1.49
N SER A 428 -15.28 27.08 -0.54
CA SER A 428 -16.70 27.37 -0.27
C SER A 428 -16.95 28.81 0.23
N ALA A 429 -15.98 29.40 0.94
CA ALA A 429 -16.11 30.76 1.48
C ALA A 429 -15.85 31.86 0.42
N THR A 430 -15.23 31.54 -0.71
CA THR A 430 -14.93 32.54 -1.76
C THR A 430 -16.13 32.88 -2.66
N GLY A 431 -17.29 32.23 -2.48
CA GLY A 431 -18.52 32.55 -3.21
C GLY A 431 -18.48 32.33 -4.72
N ILE A 432 -17.43 31.69 -5.23
CA ILE A 432 -17.28 31.43 -6.67
C ILE A 432 -18.31 30.39 -7.14
N ASP A 433 -18.89 29.62 -6.22
CA ASP A 433 -19.98 28.70 -6.50
C ASP A 433 -21.32 29.26 -5.94
N ALA A 434 -21.90 30.24 -6.64
CA ALA A 434 -23.27 30.70 -6.40
C ALA A 434 -24.30 29.66 -6.88
N ILE A 435 -24.15 28.38 -6.53
CA ILE A 435 -25.14 27.32 -6.77
C ILE A 435 -25.71 26.90 -5.41
N PRO A 436 -27.04 27.00 -5.22
CA PRO A 436 -27.66 26.83 -3.92
C PRO A 436 -27.64 25.39 -3.43
N ALA A 437 -27.26 25.22 -2.17
CA ALA A 437 -27.76 24.21 -1.24
C ALA A 437 -27.58 22.71 -1.61
N LYS A 438 -26.40 22.28 -2.08
CA LYS A 438 -26.05 20.84 -2.06
C LYS A 438 -24.80 20.61 -1.22
N PRO A 439 -24.71 19.54 -0.41
CA PRO A 439 -23.53 19.26 0.41
C PRO A 439 -22.36 18.81 -0.47
N VAL A 440 -21.55 19.77 -0.94
CA VAL A 440 -20.63 19.64 -2.08
C VAL A 440 -19.17 19.53 -1.65
N TRP A 441 -18.88 19.35 -0.36
CA TRP A 441 -17.51 19.35 0.15
C TRP A 441 -16.60 18.26 -0.45
N LEU A 442 -17.17 17.11 -0.90
CA LEU A 442 -16.39 16.01 -1.47
C LEU A 442 -15.86 16.32 -2.88
N TYR A 443 -16.58 17.15 -3.65
CA TYR A 443 -16.25 17.43 -5.06
C TYR A 443 -15.17 18.50 -5.26
N HIS A 444 -14.76 19.15 -4.18
CA HIS A 444 -13.64 20.10 -4.18
C HIS A 444 -12.29 19.42 -3.89
N LEU A 445 -12.29 18.14 -3.56
CA LEU A 445 -11.06 17.39 -3.37
C LEU A 445 -10.46 17.01 -4.73
N PRO A 446 -9.13 17.08 -4.90
CA PRO A 446 -8.49 16.57 -6.11
C PRO A 446 -8.80 15.07 -6.30
N PRO A 447 -9.08 14.64 -7.53
CA PRO A 447 -9.36 13.22 -7.83
C PRO A 447 -8.27 12.27 -7.34
N GLU A 448 -7.00 12.68 -7.43
CA GLU A 448 -5.86 11.91 -6.95
C GLU A 448 -5.94 11.66 -5.45
N MET A 449 -6.40 12.64 -4.71
CA MET A 449 -6.53 12.52 -3.27
C MET A 449 -7.67 11.58 -2.87
N VAL A 450 -8.81 11.68 -3.53
CA VAL A 450 -9.94 10.74 -3.33
C VAL A 450 -9.48 9.32 -3.67
N ALA A 451 -8.78 9.14 -4.78
CA ALA A 451 -8.24 7.85 -5.19
C ALA A 451 -7.25 7.26 -4.18
N VAL A 452 -6.38 8.10 -3.59
CA VAL A 452 -5.47 7.68 -2.51
C VAL A 452 -6.26 7.18 -1.31
N PHE A 453 -7.27 7.92 -0.85
CA PHE A 453 -8.08 7.48 0.30
C PHE A 453 -8.87 6.21 0.01
N VAL A 454 -9.47 6.10 -1.17
CA VAL A 454 -10.26 4.91 -1.57
C VAL A 454 -9.36 3.69 -1.72
N GLY A 455 -8.22 3.82 -2.41
CA GLY A 455 -7.26 2.73 -2.58
C GLY A 455 -6.61 2.30 -1.27
N ALA A 456 -6.24 3.27 -0.42
CA ALA A 456 -5.68 2.99 0.89
C ALA A 456 -6.70 2.32 1.83
N ALA A 457 -7.96 2.76 1.82
CA ALA A 457 -9.04 2.13 2.58
C ALA A 457 -9.30 0.70 2.10
N ALA A 458 -9.30 0.45 0.78
CA ALA A 458 -9.43 -0.90 0.24
C ALA A 458 -8.29 -1.81 0.73
N THR A 459 -7.03 -1.32 0.77
CA THR A 459 -5.90 -2.08 1.32
C THR A 459 -6.10 -2.40 2.81
N VAL A 460 -6.58 -1.44 3.61
CA VAL A 460 -6.91 -1.68 5.04
C VAL A 460 -8.06 -2.68 5.18
N CYS A 461 -9.12 -2.56 4.37
CA CYS A 461 -10.20 -3.55 4.36
C CYS A 461 -9.69 -4.95 3.99
N HIS A 462 -8.78 -5.06 3.02
CA HIS A 462 -8.14 -6.33 2.67
C HIS A 462 -7.34 -6.90 3.85
N SER A 463 -6.67 -6.05 4.62
CA SER A 463 -5.86 -6.45 5.79
C SER A 463 -6.67 -7.01 6.96
N LEU A 464 -7.99 -6.81 6.98
CA LEU A 464 -8.88 -7.43 7.97
C LEU A 464 -9.16 -8.91 7.68
N GLY A 465 -8.93 -9.37 6.45
CA GLY A 465 -9.12 -10.77 6.05
C GLY A 465 -7.87 -11.44 5.48
N ASP A 466 -6.75 -10.71 5.41
CA ASP A 466 -5.45 -11.21 4.95
C ASP A 466 -4.29 -10.32 5.45
N LEU A 467 -3.11 -10.39 4.83
CA LEU A 467 -1.85 -9.81 5.30
C LEU A 467 -1.16 -8.88 4.26
N PRO A 468 -1.86 -7.95 3.58
CA PRO A 468 -1.25 -7.12 2.53
C PRO A 468 -0.07 -6.29 3.04
N PHE A 469 -0.06 -5.84 4.28
CA PHE A 469 1.04 -5.05 4.85
C PHE A 469 2.27 -5.88 5.20
N ARG A 470 2.24 -7.20 5.01
CA ARG A 470 3.41 -8.07 5.04
C ARG A 470 4.12 -8.18 3.68
N SER A 471 3.67 -7.45 2.69
CA SER A 471 4.43 -7.14 1.49
C SER A 471 5.01 -5.73 1.59
N PRO A 472 6.34 -5.55 1.69
CA PRO A 472 6.95 -4.23 1.76
C PRO A 472 6.71 -3.40 0.50
N ALA A 473 6.46 -4.04 -0.65
CA ALA A 473 6.03 -3.34 -1.86
C ALA A 473 4.69 -2.61 -1.64
N ILE A 474 3.71 -3.28 -1.02
CA ILE A 474 2.40 -2.68 -0.73
C ILE A 474 2.52 -1.62 0.38
N LEU A 475 3.20 -1.95 1.49
CA LEU A 475 3.41 -1.04 2.61
C LEU A 475 4.06 0.28 2.16
N THR A 476 5.14 0.18 1.37
CA THR A 476 5.88 1.36 0.90
C THR A 476 5.03 2.22 -0.03
N VAL A 477 4.33 1.62 -0.99
CA VAL A 477 3.44 2.37 -1.90
C VAL A 477 2.27 2.99 -1.14
N TRP A 478 1.71 2.29 -0.17
CA TRP A 478 0.62 2.80 0.67
C TRP A 478 1.04 4.06 1.44
N LEU A 479 2.23 4.08 2.06
CA LEU A 479 2.78 5.27 2.74
C LEU A 479 3.09 6.40 1.75
N LEU A 480 3.72 6.08 0.63
CA LEU A 480 4.07 7.06 -0.41
C LEU A 480 2.85 7.69 -1.06
N ALA A 481 1.73 6.97 -1.20
CA ALA A 481 0.50 7.49 -1.75
C ALA A 481 -0.02 8.68 -0.94
N PHE A 482 -0.05 8.59 0.40
CA PHE A 482 -0.42 9.72 1.26
C PHE A 482 0.55 10.90 1.16
N VAL A 483 1.86 10.63 1.11
CA VAL A 483 2.88 11.67 0.93
C VAL A 483 2.70 12.40 -0.39
N CYS A 484 2.46 11.65 -1.47
CA CYS A 484 2.30 12.20 -2.81
C CYS A 484 0.98 12.97 -2.98
N ALA A 485 -0.10 12.53 -2.33
CA ALA A 485 -1.40 13.21 -2.36
C ALA A 485 -1.30 14.68 -1.94
N GLY A 486 -0.44 15.01 -0.98
CA GLY A 486 -0.16 16.39 -0.59
C GLY A 486 0.42 17.27 -1.71
N GLY A 487 0.98 16.68 -2.77
CA GLY A 487 1.48 17.38 -3.96
C GLY A 487 0.37 17.97 -4.84
N PHE A 488 -0.87 17.47 -4.72
CA PHE A 488 -2.01 17.89 -5.54
C PHE A 488 -2.89 18.96 -4.88
N LEU A 489 -2.73 19.19 -3.58
CA LEU A 489 -3.49 20.21 -2.90
C LEU A 489 -3.02 21.63 -3.28
N PRO A 490 -3.94 22.55 -3.59
CA PRO A 490 -3.58 23.93 -3.84
C PRO A 490 -2.94 24.58 -2.60
N ALA A 491 -2.05 25.53 -2.83
CA ALA A 491 -1.48 26.32 -1.74
C ALA A 491 -2.55 27.28 -1.20
N VAL A 492 -3.03 27.02 0.01
CA VAL A 492 -3.89 28.02 0.70
C VAL A 492 -3.00 29.18 1.12
N LYS A 493 -3.17 30.36 0.49
CA LYS A 493 -2.54 31.59 0.98
C LYS A 493 -3.07 31.84 2.40
N ARG A 494 -2.17 31.79 3.40
CA ARG A 494 -2.51 32.29 4.74
C ARG A 494 -2.83 33.79 4.58
N ARG A 495 -4.09 34.15 4.79
CA ARG A 495 -4.45 35.54 5.04
C ARG A 495 -4.00 35.96 6.43
#